data_92fff4b883e3e2c3f4cad7982e863968
#
_entry.id   92fff4b883e3e2c3f4cad7982e863968
#
_cell.length_a   1.000
_cell.length_b   1.000
_cell.length_c   1.000
_cell.angle_alpha   90.00
_cell.angle_beta   90.00
_cell.angle_gamma   90.00
#
_symmetry.space_group_name_H-M   'P 1'
#
loop_
_entity.id
_entity.type
_entity.pdbx_description
1 polymer ?
#
loop_
_entity_poly.entity_id
_entity_poly.type
_entity_poly.pdbx_seq_one_letter_code
_entity_poly.pdbx_strand_id
1 'polypeptide(L)'
;LKNPIIDNIPCVLLAGGKSSRFIANSIQINKVLMPFESYSSLLEYQYMHLLKLFKKVIISTKKSYELNAPYLLEGESDLFSPLFGIYNAFLTLQTPYIFFIPIDTPLVSFESIKALCGIKNFSVVYVKSPAKEHYLISLWHQNNLNALSCALKTQNYRLSDLVKNTSSIAMHLNKEEEFLNLNTLKDYELAVQILKERTNG
;
A
#
# COMPACT_ATOMS: atom_id res chain seq x y z
N LEU A 1 13.43 -18.62 8.17
CA LEU A 1 12.74 -17.76 7.19
C LEU A 1 13.44 -17.98 5.85
N LYS A 2 12.70 -18.33 4.78
CA LYS A 2 13.25 -18.37 3.42
C LYS A 2 13.73 -16.96 3.08
N ASN A 3 14.86 -16.83 2.34
CA ASN A 3 15.36 -15.55 1.91
C ASN A 3 14.26 -14.76 1.16
N PRO A 4 14.12 -13.45 1.40
CA PRO A 4 13.14 -12.63 0.70
C PRO A 4 13.40 -12.66 -0.80
N ILE A 5 12.33 -12.66 -1.59
CA ILE A 5 12.40 -12.83 -3.05
C ILE A 5 12.75 -11.51 -3.74
N ILE A 6 12.44 -10.38 -3.11
CA ILE A 6 12.70 -9.02 -3.63
C ILE A 6 13.67 -8.31 -2.69
N ASP A 7 14.93 -8.22 -3.10
CA ASP A 7 16.03 -7.67 -2.29
C ASP A 7 16.24 -6.16 -2.48
N ASN A 8 16.09 -5.69 -3.73
CA ASN A 8 16.54 -4.37 -4.15
C ASN A 8 15.43 -3.31 -4.20
N ILE A 9 14.21 -3.68 -3.85
CA ILE A 9 13.06 -2.79 -3.85
C ILE A 9 12.46 -2.81 -2.44
N PRO A 10 12.53 -1.73 -1.66
CA PRO A 10 11.79 -1.64 -0.40
C PRO A 10 10.28 -1.54 -0.67
N CYS A 11 9.50 -2.12 0.25
CA CYS A 11 8.06 -1.97 0.28
C CYS A 11 7.66 -0.94 1.33
N VAL A 12 6.80 -0.01 0.97
CA VAL A 12 6.18 0.94 1.89
C VAL A 12 4.70 0.61 2.05
N LEU A 13 4.34 0.16 3.25
CA LEU A 13 2.97 -0.09 3.66
C LEU A 13 2.33 1.21 4.11
N LEU A 14 1.38 1.72 3.33
CA LEU A 14 0.69 2.98 3.59
C LEU A 14 -0.44 2.75 4.62
N ALA A 15 -0.18 3.07 5.88
CA ALA A 15 -1.11 2.91 7.00
C ALA A 15 -1.64 4.25 7.54
N GLY A 16 -1.32 5.35 6.88
CA GLY A 16 -1.83 6.70 7.16
C GLY A 16 -3.12 7.01 6.40
N GLY A 17 -3.83 8.05 6.83
CA GLY A 17 -4.99 8.59 6.11
C GLY A 17 -6.32 8.45 6.82
N LYS A 18 -7.37 9.13 6.28
CA LYS A 18 -8.75 9.10 6.83
C LYS A 18 -9.40 7.72 6.68
N SER A 19 -8.97 6.91 5.70
CA SER A 19 -9.47 5.57 5.44
C SER A 19 -9.03 4.50 6.44
N SER A 20 -8.20 4.86 7.43
CA SER A 20 -7.83 3.94 8.53
C SER A 20 -8.97 3.61 9.49
N ARG A 21 -10.17 4.19 9.27
CA ARG A 21 -11.31 4.05 10.17
C ARG A 21 -12.57 3.74 9.38
N PHE A 22 -13.39 2.85 9.90
CA PHE A 22 -14.77 2.68 9.44
C PHE A 22 -15.75 2.80 10.61
N ILE A 23 -17.01 3.06 10.28
CA ILE A 23 -18.06 3.21 11.29
C ILE A 23 -18.85 1.91 11.35
N ALA A 24 -18.86 1.27 12.52
CA ALA A 24 -19.73 0.15 12.82
C ALA A 24 -20.56 0.51 14.05
N ASN A 25 -21.90 0.41 13.95
CA ASN A 25 -22.84 0.72 15.03
C ASN A 25 -22.58 2.08 15.70
N SER A 26 -22.33 3.13 14.89
CA SER A 26 -21.98 4.49 15.35
C SER A 26 -20.64 4.62 16.08
N ILE A 27 -19.84 3.57 16.14
CA ILE A 27 -18.49 3.56 16.73
C ILE A 27 -17.47 3.66 15.61
N GLN A 28 -16.52 4.60 15.75
CA GLN A 28 -15.41 4.73 14.84
C GLN A 28 -14.32 3.70 15.18
N ILE A 29 -14.14 2.70 14.31
CA ILE A 29 -13.17 1.63 14.50
C ILE A 29 -11.90 1.92 13.70
N ASN A 30 -10.75 1.83 14.35
CA ASN A 30 -9.47 1.89 13.67
C ASN A 30 -9.16 0.52 13.04
N LYS A 31 -9.41 0.38 11.73
CA LYS A 31 -9.20 -0.89 11.02
C LYS A 31 -7.76 -1.39 11.04
N VAL A 32 -6.79 -0.48 11.21
CA VAL A 32 -5.36 -0.81 11.31
C VAL A 32 -5.07 -1.73 12.49
N LEU A 33 -5.82 -1.53 13.60
CA LEU A 33 -5.67 -2.27 14.85
C LEU A 33 -6.65 -3.44 15.01
N MET A 34 -7.50 -3.70 14.04
CA MET A 34 -8.42 -4.84 14.13
C MET A 34 -7.66 -6.16 13.97
N PRO A 35 -7.96 -7.17 14.81
CA PRO A 35 -7.43 -8.51 14.63
C PRO A 35 -7.70 -9.04 13.23
N PHE A 36 -6.71 -9.62 12.55
CA PHE A 36 -6.86 -10.14 11.20
C PHE A 36 -6.19 -11.51 11.09
N GLU A 37 -6.96 -12.54 10.70
CA GLU A 37 -6.52 -13.93 10.73
C GLU A 37 -6.02 -14.32 12.15
N SER A 38 -4.83 -14.89 12.26
CA SER A 38 -4.18 -15.25 13.53
C SER A 38 -3.33 -14.12 14.14
N TYR A 39 -3.36 -12.93 13.54
CA TYR A 39 -2.56 -11.78 13.99
C TYR A 39 -3.36 -10.83 14.88
N SER A 40 -2.67 -10.14 15.77
CA SER A 40 -3.28 -9.19 16.71
C SER A 40 -3.88 -7.97 16.00
N SER A 41 -3.42 -7.66 14.77
CA SER A 41 -3.93 -6.55 13.99
C SER A 41 -3.73 -6.75 12.48
N LEU A 42 -4.54 -6.06 11.68
CA LEU A 42 -4.35 -5.96 10.23
C LEU A 42 -2.96 -5.42 9.87
N LEU A 43 -2.44 -4.49 10.68
CA LEU A 43 -1.10 -3.94 10.49
C LEU A 43 -0.03 -5.02 10.64
N GLU A 44 -0.10 -5.80 11.71
CA GLU A 44 0.83 -6.91 11.96
C GLU A 44 0.74 -7.94 10.84
N TYR A 45 -0.47 -8.36 10.46
CA TYR A 45 -0.68 -9.28 9.35
C TYR A 45 0.00 -8.80 8.07
N GLN A 46 -0.33 -7.58 7.61
CA GLN A 46 0.22 -7.03 6.38
C GLN A 46 1.73 -6.89 6.44
N TYR A 47 2.27 -6.40 7.55
CA TYR A 47 3.70 -6.25 7.74
C TYR A 47 4.43 -7.60 7.66
N MET A 48 3.97 -8.59 8.42
CA MET A 48 4.57 -9.93 8.44
C MET A 48 4.39 -10.67 7.11
N HIS A 49 3.27 -10.46 6.43
CA HIS A 49 3.02 -11.03 5.11
C HIS A 49 3.99 -10.45 4.07
N LEU A 50 4.16 -9.14 4.03
CA LEU A 50 5.08 -8.47 3.10
C LEU A 50 6.56 -8.79 3.38
N LEU A 51 6.95 -9.03 4.63
CA LEU A 51 8.30 -9.50 4.98
C LEU A 51 8.66 -10.88 4.42
N LYS A 52 7.68 -11.70 4.04
CA LYS A 52 7.94 -12.97 3.32
C LYS A 52 8.40 -12.72 1.88
N LEU A 53 8.12 -11.55 1.33
CA LEU A 53 8.39 -11.20 -0.06
C LEU A 53 9.52 -10.16 -0.21
N PHE A 54 9.51 -9.13 0.63
CA PHE A 54 10.48 -8.03 0.59
C PHE A 54 11.48 -8.12 1.73
N LYS A 55 12.76 -7.83 1.42
CA LYS A 55 13.81 -7.72 2.44
C LYS A 55 13.60 -6.53 3.38
N LYS A 56 13.01 -5.46 2.88
CA LYS A 56 12.77 -4.23 3.63
C LYS A 56 11.31 -3.79 3.47
N VAL A 57 10.58 -3.78 4.59
CA VAL A 57 9.21 -3.26 4.68
C VAL A 57 9.20 -2.12 5.67
N ILE A 58 8.60 -0.98 5.32
CA ILE A 58 8.50 0.21 6.16
C ILE A 58 7.04 0.63 6.23
N ILE A 59 6.58 1.04 7.40
CA ILE A 59 5.21 1.48 7.63
C ILE A 59 5.18 3.01 7.55
N SER A 60 4.48 3.56 6.54
CA SER A 60 4.20 5.00 6.44
C SER A 60 2.90 5.32 7.16
N THR A 61 2.98 6.20 8.16
CA THR A 61 1.85 6.53 9.03
C THR A 61 2.09 7.87 9.75
N LYS A 62 1.02 8.48 10.30
CA LYS A 62 1.13 9.70 11.13
C LYS A 62 1.60 9.44 12.56
N LYS A 63 1.43 8.21 13.07
CA LYS A 63 1.88 7.81 14.43
C LYS A 63 2.37 6.39 14.42
N SER A 64 3.31 6.07 15.30
CA SER A 64 3.74 4.70 15.52
C SER A 64 2.64 3.89 16.23
N TYR A 65 2.69 2.58 16.02
CA TYR A 65 1.86 1.59 16.71
C TYR A 65 2.74 0.67 17.55
N GLU A 66 2.14 -0.12 18.43
CA GLU A 66 2.84 -1.13 19.25
C GLU A 66 3.23 -2.35 18.41
N LEU A 67 4.01 -2.12 17.37
CA LEU A 67 4.59 -3.16 16.51
C LEU A 67 6.07 -2.82 16.32
N ASN A 68 6.95 -3.80 16.57
CA ASN A 68 8.38 -3.64 16.32
C ASN A 68 8.67 -3.68 14.82
N ALA A 69 8.57 -2.53 14.18
CA ALA A 69 8.73 -2.33 12.74
C ALA A 69 9.40 -0.98 12.46
N PRO A 70 10.07 -0.80 11.32
CA PRO A 70 10.53 0.51 10.89
C PRO A 70 9.36 1.38 10.44
N TYR A 71 9.32 2.62 10.94
CA TYR A 71 8.29 3.61 10.63
C TYR A 71 8.85 4.77 9.84
N LEU A 72 8.09 5.24 8.87
CA LEU A 72 8.21 6.53 8.22
C LEU A 72 7.07 7.41 8.71
N LEU A 73 7.37 8.31 9.67
CA LEU A 73 6.35 9.18 10.22
C LEU A 73 6.07 10.34 9.28
N GLU A 74 4.82 10.46 8.86
CA GLU A 74 4.31 11.61 8.12
C GLU A 74 4.08 12.73 9.14
N GLY A 75 4.73 13.89 8.99
CA GLY A 75 4.62 15.00 9.94
C GLY A 75 3.17 15.41 10.26
N GLU A 76 3.01 16.20 11.31
CA GLU A 76 1.72 16.74 11.77
C GLU A 76 1.16 17.74 10.74
N SER A 77 0.50 17.25 9.70
CA SER A 77 -0.30 18.07 8.80
C SER A 77 -1.75 17.58 8.84
N ASP A 78 -2.72 18.51 8.83
CA ASP A 78 -4.13 18.17 8.70
C ASP A 78 -4.49 17.64 7.30
N LEU A 79 -3.53 17.72 6.37
CA LEU A 79 -3.68 17.22 5.01
C LEU A 79 -3.47 15.71 4.99
N PHE A 80 -4.43 15.02 4.40
CA PHE A 80 -4.41 13.58 4.20
C PHE A 80 -4.28 13.30 2.70
N SER A 81 -3.05 13.08 2.25
CA SER A 81 -2.80 12.63 0.89
C SER A 81 -1.70 11.57 0.87
N PRO A 82 -1.88 10.47 0.15
CA PRO A 82 -0.83 9.47 -0.03
C PRO A 82 0.42 10.02 -0.70
N LEU A 83 0.33 11.17 -1.40
CA LEU A 83 1.48 11.83 -2.03
C LEU A 83 2.56 12.21 -1.03
N PHE A 84 2.18 12.60 0.21
CA PHE A 84 3.16 12.89 1.27
C PHE A 84 3.96 11.65 1.65
N GLY A 85 3.28 10.52 1.87
CA GLY A 85 3.94 9.25 2.19
C GLY A 85 4.87 8.79 1.07
N ILE A 86 4.44 8.90 -0.20
CA ILE A 86 5.26 8.54 -1.36
C ILE A 86 6.48 9.47 -1.48
N TYR A 87 6.30 10.78 -1.36
CA TYR A 87 7.38 11.76 -1.44
C TYR A 87 8.42 11.57 -0.33
N ASN A 88 7.96 11.47 0.92
CA ASN A 88 8.83 11.27 2.08
C ASN A 88 9.58 9.94 2.02
N ALA A 89 8.95 8.88 1.47
CA ALA A 89 9.61 7.60 1.30
C ALA A 89 10.84 7.72 0.38
N PHE A 90 10.73 8.42 -0.75
CA PHE A 90 11.87 8.62 -1.65
C PHE A 90 12.96 9.48 -1.01
N LEU A 91 12.61 10.55 -0.29
CA LEU A 91 13.58 11.39 0.40
C LEU A 91 14.37 10.62 1.46
N THR A 92 13.69 9.71 2.17
CA THR A 92 14.30 8.96 3.29
C THR A 92 15.07 7.73 2.82
N LEU A 93 14.53 6.98 1.84
CA LEU A 93 15.10 5.70 1.45
C LEU A 93 16.18 5.80 0.36
N GLN A 94 16.19 6.88 -0.40
CA GLN A 94 17.17 7.20 -1.44
C GLN A 94 17.45 6.00 -2.37
N THR A 95 16.39 5.33 -2.81
CA THR A 95 16.45 4.14 -3.66
C THR A 95 15.78 4.40 -5.02
N PRO A 96 16.26 3.77 -6.10
CA PRO A 96 15.67 3.98 -7.43
C PRO A 96 14.19 3.61 -7.52
N TYR A 97 13.78 2.53 -6.84
CA TYR A 97 12.42 2.02 -6.88
C TYR A 97 11.87 1.79 -5.49
N ILE A 98 10.59 2.06 -5.30
CA ILE A 98 9.82 1.73 -4.08
C ILE A 98 8.49 1.11 -4.52
N PHE A 99 8.13 -0.01 -3.91
CA PHE A 99 6.79 -0.57 -4.05
C PHE A 99 5.89 -0.03 -2.94
N PHE A 100 4.72 0.47 -3.30
CA PHE A 100 3.71 0.97 -2.37
C PHE A 100 2.50 0.06 -2.37
N ILE A 101 1.92 -0.14 -1.18
CA ILE A 101 0.67 -0.88 -0.98
C ILE A 101 -0.10 -0.28 0.19
N PRO A 102 -1.42 -0.04 0.07
CA PRO A 102 -2.21 0.45 1.18
C PRO A 102 -2.57 -0.68 2.15
N ILE A 103 -2.73 -0.31 3.43
CA ILE A 103 -3.05 -1.25 4.52
C ILE A 103 -4.37 -1.99 4.30
N ASP A 104 -5.30 -1.40 3.56
CA ASP A 104 -6.66 -1.90 3.37
C ASP A 104 -6.85 -2.85 2.19
N THR A 105 -5.76 -3.35 1.61
CA THR A 105 -5.79 -4.35 0.53
C THR A 105 -5.01 -5.62 0.90
N PRO A 106 -5.46 -6.40 1.90
CA PRO A 106 -4.68 -7.53 2.43
C PRO A 106 -4.67 -8.76 1.52
N LEU A 107 -5.48 -8.79 0.47
CA LEU A 107 -5.64 -9.97 -0.39
C LEU A 107 -4.74 -9.97 -1.62
N VAL A 108 -3.92 -8.92 -1.82
CA VAL A 108 -3.02 -8.82 -2.98
C VAL A 108 -2.00 -9.96 -2.95
N SER A 109 -1.97 -10.75 -4.01
CA SER A 109 -1.12 -11.94 -4.09
C SER A 109 0.35 -11.60 -4.33
N PHE A 110 1.24 -12.49 -3.90
CA PHE A 110 2.68 -12.36 -4.15
C PHE A 110 3.01 -12.38 -5.65
N GLU A 111 2.24 -13.13 -6.44
CA GLU A 111 2.37 -13.21 -7.89
C GLU A 111 2.11 -11.84 -8.53
N SER A 112 1.03 -11.17 -8.13
CA SER A 112 0.69 -9.82 -8.61
C SER A 112 1.75 -8.80 -8.21
N ILE A 113 2.26 -8.86 -6.97
CA ILE A 113 3.33 -7.97 -6.50
C ILE A 113 4.63 -8.22 -7.28
N LYS A 114 5.03 -9.48 -7.48
CA LYS A 114 6.23 -9.83 -8.24
C LYS A 114 6.14 -9.35 -9.69
N ALA A 115 4.99 -9.54 -10.32
CA ALA A 115 4.75 -9.08 -11.68
C ALA A 115 4.90 -7.56 -11.80
N LEU A 116 4.33 -6.78 -10.86
CA LEU A 116 4.52 -5.33 -10.80
C LEU A 116 5.98 -4.94 -10.63
N CYS A 117 6.68 -5.57 -9.67
CA CYS A 117 8.07 -5.29 -9.38
C CYS A 117 9.02 -5.71 -10.51
N GLY A 118 8.59 -6.57 -11.40
CA GLY A 118 9.34 -7.00 -12.59
C GLY A 118 9.35 -5.98 -13.73
N ILE A 119 8.33 -5.12 -13.81
CA ILE A 119 8.22 -4.12 -14.87
C ILE A 119 9.09 -2.91 -14.52
N LYS A 120 10.12 -2.66 -15.35
CA LYS A 120 11.03 -1.51 -15.23
C LYS A 120 10.78 -0.56 -16.41
N ASN A 121 11.54 0.50 -16.54
CA ASN A 121 11.46 1.49 -17.63
C ASN A 121 10.22 2.40 -17.63
N PHE A 122 9.41 2.36 -16.57
CA PHE A 122 8.32 3.31 -16.35
C PHE A 122 8.53 4.06 -15.04
N SER A 123 8.00 5.28 -15.00
CA SER A 123 8.01 6.11 -13.78
C SER A 123 7.06 5.57 -12.73
N VAL A 124 5.93 5.02 -13.16
CA VAL A 124 4.93 4.35 -12.30
C VAL A 124 4.37 3.12 -13.01
N VAL A 125 4.34 2.00 -12.30
CA VAL A 125 3.59 0.80 -12.71
C VAL A 125 2.51 0.55 -11.67
N TYR A 126 1.25 0.53 -12.08
CA TYR A 126 0.12 0.37 -11.15
C TYR A 126 -0.87 -0.70 -11.63
N VAL A 127 -1.72 -1.17 -10.73
CA VAL A 127 -2.73 -2.18 -11.05
C VAL A 127 -3.97 -1.54 -11.65
N LYS A 128 -4.51 -2.19 -12.69
CA LYS A 128 -5.85 -1.97 -13.21
C LYS A 128 -6.63 -3.28 -13.19
N SER A 129 -7.68 -3.33 -12.37
CA SER A 129 -8.68 -4.40 -12.39
C SER A 129 -9.84 -4.07 -13.35
N PRO A 130 -10.74 -5.00 -13.65
CA PRO A 130 -11.92 -4.71 -14.46
C PRO A 130 -12.76 -3.54 -13.94
N ALA A 131 -12.88 -3.39 -12.61
CA ALA A 131 -13.72 -2.36 -12.01
C ALA A 131 -13.03 -0.99 -11.89
N LYS A 132 -11.70 -0.95 -11.62
CA LYS A 132 -11.02 0.33 -11.32
C LYS A 132 -9.51 0.27 -11.45
N GLU A 133 -8.90 1.45 -11.36
CA GLU A 133 -7.45 1.65 -11.26
C GLU A 133 -7.01 1.77 -9.79
N HIS A 134 -5.96 1.03 -9.41
CA HIS A 134 -5.44 0.95 -8.04
C HIS A 134 -4.07 1.63 -7.96
N TYR A 135 -4.04 2.95 -7.99
CA TYR A 135 -2.81 3.74 -8.06
C TYR A 135 -1.88 3.58 -6.85
N LEU A 136 -2.39 3.11 -5.70
CA LEU A 136 -1.59 2.89 -4.49
C LEU A 136 -1.00 1.47 -4.41
N ILE A 137 -1.44 0.53 -5.26
CA ILE A 137 -0.79 -0.77 -5.43
C ILE A 137 0.13 -0.63 -6.63
N SER A 138 1.38 -0.20 -6.39
CA SER A 138 2.20 0.33 -7.48
C SER A 138 3.69 0.33 -7.18
N LEU A 139 4.47 0.19 -8.23
CA LEU A 139 5.91 0.39 -8.23
C LEU A 139 6.21 1.80 -8.76
N TRP A 140 6.98 2.58 -8.02
CA TRP A 140 7.38 3.93 -8.39
C TRP A 140 8.88 4.03 -8.57
N HIS A 141 9.31 4.81 -9.54
CA HIS A 141 10.71 5.18 -9.74
C HIS A 141 10.99 6.59 -9.19
N GLN A 142 12.21 6.81 -8.68
CA GLN A 142 12.63 8.09 -8.07
C GLN A 142 12.58 9.31 -9.00
N ASN A 143 12.53 9.12 -10.32
CA ASN A 143 12.40 10.23 -11.27
C ASN A 143 11.08 11.02 -11.13
N ASN A 144 10.11 10.49 -10.37
CA ASN A 144 8.87 11.20 -10.02
C ASN A 144 9.04 12.24 -8.91
N LEU A 145 10.20 12.35 -8.25
CA LEU A 145 10.39 13.28 -7.13
C LEU A 145 10.05 14.73 -7.47
N ASN A 146 10.42 15.21 -8.67
CA ASN A 146 10.09 16.57 -9.11
C ASN A 146 8.58 16.73 -9.33
N ALA A 147 7.93 15.75 -9.93
CA ALA A 147 6.47 15.79 -10.16
C ALA A 147 5.70 15.73 -8.83
N LEU A 148 6.14 14.89 -7.88
CA LEU A 148 5.60 14.81 -6.52
C LEU A 148 5.76 16.16 -5.79
N SER A 149 6.97 16.73 -5.81
CA SER A 149 7.23 18.05 -5.20
C SER A 149 6.36 19.14 -5.79
N CYS A 150 6.20 19.17 -7.11
CA CYS A 150 5.33 20.12 -7.80
C CYS A 150 3.87 19.96 -7.39
N ALA A 151 3.34 18.73 -7.39
CA ALA A 151 1.97 18.42 -6.97
C ALA A 151 1.68 18.85 -5.52
N LEU A 152 2.63 18.63 -4.61
CA LEU A 152 2.52 19.07 -3.23
C LEU A 152 2.53 20.59 -3.09
N LYS A 153 3.40 21.31 -3.82
CA LYS A 153 3.50 22.77 -3.80
C LYS A 153 2.26 23.42 -4.39
N THR A 154 1.70 22.86 -5.47
CA THR A 154 0.50 23.37 -6.15
C THR A 154 -0.80 22.86 -5.49
N GLN A 155 -0.71 22.10 -4.39
CA GLN A 155 -1.84 21.51 -3.68
C GLN A 155 -2.74 20.62 -4.56
N ASN A 156 -2.20 20.07 -5.64
CA ASN A 156 -2.87 19.06 -6.44
C ASN A 156 -2.62 17.67 -5.86
N TYR A 157 -3.47 17.26 -4.94
CA TYR A 157 -3.31 15.98 -4.21
C TYR A 157 -3.94 14.78 -4.92
N ARG A 158 -4.42 14.91 -6.15
CA ARG A 158 -5.01 13.82 -6.92
C ARG A 158 -3.93 12.93 -7.51
N LEU A 159 -3.81 11.72 -6.95
CA LEU A 159 -2.84 10.73 -7.39
C LEU A 159 -3.03 10.33 -8.85
N SER A 160 -4.29 10.20 -9.30
CA SER A 160 -4.64 9.91 -10.70
C SER A 160 -4.07 10.93 -11.68
N ASP A 161 -4.12 12.23 -11.34
CA ASP A 161 -3.64 13.27 -12.22
C ASP A 161 -2.12 13.21 -12.35
N LEU A 162 -1.42 12.99 -11.23
CA LEU A 162 0.02 12.83 -11.24
C LEU A 162 0.44 11.61 -12.07
N VAL A 163 -0.18 10.46 -11.84
CA VAL A 163 0.16 9.22 -12.57
C VAL A 163 -0.08 9.38 -14.07
N LYS A 164 -1.21 9.98 -14.49
CA LYS A 164 -1.54 10.22 -15.91
C LYS A 164 -0.58 11.17 -16.61
N ASN A 165 0.06 12.08 -15.87
CA ASN A 165 1.01 13.05 -16.39
C ASN A 165 2.47 12.60 -16.31
N THR A 166 2.71 11.34 -15.96
CA THR A 166 4.05 10.72 -15.91
C THR A 166 4.14 9.55 -16.89
N SER A 167 5.37 9.03 -17.13
CA SER A 167 5.56 7.80 -17.89
C SER A 167 5.06 6.62 -17.07
N SER A 168 3.76 6.35 -17.11
CA SER A 168 3.11 5.31 -16.33
C SER A 168 2.53 4.20 -17.22
N ILE A 169 2.41 2.99 -16.64
CA ILE A 169 1.73 1.87 -17.28
C ILE A 169 0.80 1.16 -16.28
N ALA A 170 -0.39 0.81 -16.77
CA ALA A 170 -1.33 -0.02 -16.03
C ALA A 170 -1.05 -1.50 -16.30
N MET A 171 -0.80 -2.28 -15.27
CA MET A 171 -0.80 -3.74 -15.36
C MET A 171 -2.23 -4.25 -15.16
N HIS A 172 -2.79 -4.83 -16.22
CA HIS A 172 -4.15 -5.36 -16.19
C HIS A 172 -4.18 -6.73 -15.51
N LEU A 173 -4.98 -6.86 -14.45
CA LEU A 173 -5.19 -8.09 -13.70
C LEU A 173 -6.68 -8.39 -13.55
N ASN A 174 -7.11 -9.54 -14.06
CA ASN A 174 -8.49 -9.99 -14.00
C ASN A 174 -8.78 -10.78 -12.71
N LYS A 175 -8.41 -10.21 -11.56
CA LYS A 175 -8.51 -10.83 -10.23
C LYS A 175 -9.11 -9.82 -9.24
N GLU A 176 -10.37 -9.46 -9.44
CA GLU A 176 -11.02 -8.38 -8.68
C GLU A 176 -10.94 -8.58 -7.16
N GLU A 177 -11.06 -9.82 -6.69
CA GLU A 177 -10.99 -10.17 -5.27
C GLU A 177 -9.65 -9.81 -4.60
N GLU A 178 -8.53 -9.85 -5.36
CA GLU A 178 -7.23 -9.47 -4.81
C GLU A 178 -7.17 -7.99 -4.40
N PHE A 179 -8.03 -7.17 -5.01
CA PHE A 179 -8.02 -5.71 -4.84
C PHE A 179 -9.18 -5.19 -4.00
N LEU A 180 -9.82 -6.08 -3.23
CA LEU A 180 -10.84 -5.71 -2.26
C LEU A 180 -10.27 -4.76 -1.21
N ASN A 181 -10.86 -3.56 -1.12
CA ASN A 181 -10.51 -2.58 -0.09
C ASN A 181 -11.37 -2.79 1.15
N LEU A 182 -10.76 -2.91 2.31
CA LEU A 182 -11.47 -3.02 3.59
C LEU A 182 -12.03 -1.65 4.03
N ASN A 183 -13.19 -1.26 3.51
CA ASN A 183 -13.84 0.00 3.84
C ASN A 183 -14.98 -0.15 4.85
N THR A 184 -15.55 -1.35 4.95
CA THR A 184 -16.65 -1.70 5.85
C THR A 184 -16.34 -2.99 6.62
N LEU A 185 -17.12 -3.27 7.66
CA LEU A 185 -17.03 -4.55 8.38
C LEU A 185 -17.35 -5.74 7.47
N LYS A 186 -18.28 -5.57 6.53
CA LYS A 186 -18.60 -6.59 5.53
C LYS A 186 -17.41 -6.93 4.62
N ASP A 187 -16.67 -5.89 4.17
CA ASP A 187 -15.46 -6.12 3.36
C ASP A 187 -14.41 -6.88 4.17
N TYR A 188 -14.30 -6.57 5.46
CA TYR A 188 -13.40 -7.24 6.39
C TYR A 188 -13.76 -8.73 6.54
N GLU A 189 -15.03 -9.04 6.81
CA GLU A 189 -15.54 -10.41 6.96
C GLU A 189 -15.33 -11.20 5.66
N LEU A 190 -15.64 -10.59 4.51
CA LEU A 190 -15.41 -11.18 3.19
C LEU A 190 -13.93 -11.49 2.93
N ALA A 191 -13.03 -10.57 3.28
CA ALA A 191 -11.59 -10.79 3.12
C ALA A 191 -11.10 -11.97 3.95
N VAL A 192 -11.56 -12.09 5.21
CA VAL A 192 -11.23 -13.23 6.08
C VAL A 192 -11.75 -14.53 5.49
N GLN A 193 -12.97 -14.55 4.95
CA GLN A 193 -13.53 -15.72 4.30
C GLN A 193 -12.68 -16.16 3.09
N ILE A 194 -12.34 -15.23 2.18
CA ILE A 194 -11.51 -15.50 1.00
C ILE A 194 -10.15 -16.10 1.39
N LEU A 195 -9.51 -15.58 2.45
CA LEU A 195 -8.23 -16.11 2.90
C LEU A 195 -8.34 -17.53 3.43
N LYS A 196 -9.40 -17.85 4.19
CA LYS A 196 -9.66 -19.21 4.68
C LYS A 196 -9.87 -20.21 3.53
N GLU A 197 -10.60 -19.81 2.50
CA GLU A 197 -10.81 -20.62 1.29
C GLU A 197 -9.49 -20.90 0.55
N ARG A 198 -8.61 -19.87 0.42
CA ARG A 198 -7.28 -20.00 -0.19
C ARG A 198 -6.33 -20.90 0.60
N THR A 199 -6.54 -21.06 1.91
CA THR A 199 -5.68 -21.87 2.78
C THR A 199 -6.12 -23.33 2.79
N ASN A 200 -7.39 -23.62 2.53
CA ASN A 200 -7.99 -24.94 2.59
C ASN A 200 -8.05 -25.66 1.21
N GLY A 201 -7.72 -24.99 0.12
CA GLY A 201 -7.64 -25.54 -1.24
C GLY A 201 -6.20 -25.69 -1.71
#